data_dcf1a129de97ce043eef76dd7e682df8
#
_entry.id   dcf1a129de97ce043eef76dd7e682df8
#
_cell.length_a   1.000
_cell.length_b   1.000
_cell.length_c   1.000
_cell.angle_alpha   90.00
_cell.angle_beta   90.00
_cell.angle_gamma   90.00
#
_symmetry.space_group_name_H-M   'P 1'
#
loop_
_entity.id
_entity.type
_entity.pdbx_description
1 polymer ?
#
loop_
_entity_poly.entity_id
_entity_poly.type
_entity_poly.pdbx_seq_one_letter_code
_entity_poly.pdbx_strand_id
1 'polypeptide(L)'
;FNRIIVFGLTFLWLIFFPNSPYIITDLIHLSHLPKNLIWFDSICILVTALTGLAMGFYSLLIFQNIWNQILGKAITWLALLSSLVMSGFGLYLGRVVRLNSWDIFSNPKAFLVHSWFSLNNPAAIQYTLIFSIVLISLYLSFYYFQKDDRSA
;
A
#
# COMPACT_ATOMS: atom_id res chain seq x y z
N PHE A 1 19.45 -13.61 -11.07
CA PHE A 1 18.34 -13.88 -10.14
C PHE A 1 17.50 -15.03 -10.64
N ASN A 2 17.14 -15.98 -9.78
CA ASN A 2 16.18 -17.01 -10.13
C ASN A 2 14.79 -16.35 -10.23
N ARG A 3 14.22 -16.31 -11.43
CA ARG A 3 12.95 -15.62 -11.72
C ARG A 3 11.80 -16.13 -10.83
N ILE A 4 11.75 -17.45 -10.59
CA ILE A 4 10.70 -18.05 -9.75
C ILE A 4 10.74 -17.50 -8.33
N ILE A 5 11.94 -17.37 -7.73
CA ILE A 5 12.12 -16.82 -6.39
C ILE A 5 11.69 -15.36 -6.36
N VAL A 6 12.08 -14.55 -7.37
CA VAL A 6 11.68 -13.13 -7.45
C VAL A 6 10.17 -12.98 -7.52
N PHE A 7 9.48 -13.76 -8.35
CA PHE A 7 8.02 -13.71 -8.44
C PHE A 7 7.34 -14.15 -7.14
N GLY A 8 7.84 -15.21 -6.48
CA GLY A 8 7.31 -15.66 -5.19
C GLY A 8 7.47 -14.61 -4.10
N LEU A 9 8.65 -13.98 -3.99
CA LEU A 9 8.90 -12.89 -3.04
C LEU A 9 8.07 -11.64 -3.36
N THR A 10 7.88 -11.31 -4.64
CA THR A 10 7.02 -10.22 -5.07
C THR A 10 5.57 -10.45 -4.66
N PHE A 11 5.06 -11.67 -4.82
CA PHE A 11 3.71 -12.03 -4.41
C PHE A 11 3.52 -11.87 -2.89
N LEU A 12 4.44 -12.39 -2.09
CA LEU A 12 4.41 -12.22 -0.64
C LEU A 12 4.49 -10.74 -0.26
N TRP A 13 5.41 -10.00 -0.86
CA TRP A 13 5.53 -8.57 -0.63
C TRP A 13 4.23 -7.82 -0.95
N LEU A 14 3.57 -8.14 -2.06
CA LEU A 14 2.32 -7.48 -2.47
C LEU A 14 1.17 -7.69 -1.47
N ILE A 15 1.12 -8.86 -0.81
CA ILE A 15 0.12 -9.13 0.23
C ILE A 15 0.31 -8.21 1.45
N PHE A 16 1.57 -7.92 1.82
CA PHE A 16 1.88 -7.13 3.01
C PHE A 16 2.09 -5.64 2.73
N PHE A 17 2.36 -5.26 1.48
CA PHE A 17 2.62 -3.87 1.11
C PHE A 17 1.50 -2.89 1.50
N PRO A 18 0.19 -3.22 1.40
CA PRO A 18 -0.87 -2.32 1.83
C PRO A 18 -0.83 -1.95 3.32
N ASN A 19 -0.15 -2.73 4.16
CA ASN A 19 0.00 -2.41 5.59
C ASN A 19 0.86 -1.16 5.81
N SER A 20 1.76 -0.86 4.89
CA SER A 20 2.61 0.33 4.95
C SER A 20 1.81 1.64 4.92
N PRO A 21 0.91 1.92 3.95
CA PRO A 21 0.05 3.08 3.96
C PRO A 21 -1.15 2.98 4.92
N TYR A 22 -1.44 1.79 5.47
CA TYR A 22 -2.62 1.55 6.30
C TYR A 22 -2.67 2.44 7.54
N ILE A 23 -1.52 2.72 8.16
CA ILE A 23 -1.40 3.50 9.40
C ILE A 23 -1.99 4.92 9.24
N ILE A 24 -1.93 5.50 8.03
CA ILE A 24 -2.58 6.81 7.75
C ILE A 24 -4.07 6.77 8.06
N THR A 25 -4.72 5.64 7.83
CA THR A 25 -6.15 5.51 8.08
C THR A 25 -6.50 5.51 9.57
N ASP A 26 -5.53 5.32 10.46
CA ASP A 26 -5.73 5.34 11.92
C ASP A 26 -6.00 6.75 12.47
N LEU A 27 -5.73 7.81 11.67
CA LEU A 27 -6.13 9.19 12.01
C LEU A 27 -7.64 9.32 12.30
N ILE A 28 -8.46 8.45 11.75
CA ILE A 28 -9.91 8.42 12.02
C ILE A 28 -10.23 8.14 13.51
N HIS A 29 -9.35 7.42 14.21
CA HIS A 29 -9.56 7.07 15.63
C HIS A 29 -9.34 8.25 16.59
N LEU A 30 -8.69 9.32 16.12
CA LEU A 30 -8.47 10.53 16.93
C LEU A 30 -9.76 11.18 17.40
N SER A 31 -10.86 11.00 16.66
CA SER A 31 -12.17 11.56 17.04
C SER A 31 -12.78 10.96 18.32
N HIS A 32 -12.28 9.81 18.76
CA HIS A 32 -12.78 9.09 19.94
C HIS A 32 -11.92 9.32 21.20
N LEU A 33 -10.84 10.11 21.09
CA LEU A 33 -9.89 10.32 22.19
C LEU A 33 -10.25 11.53 23.05
N PRO A 34 -9.83 11.54 24.34
CA PRO A 34 -9.93 12.72 25.21
C PRO A 34 -9.21 13.92 24.58
N LYS A 35 -9.84 15.11 24.60
CA LYS A 35 -9.34 16.33 23.92
C LYS A 35 -7.92 16.74 24.34
N ASN A 36 -7.52 16.46 25.57
CA ASN A 36 -6.21 16.79 26.11
C ASN A 36 -5.05 15.97 25.56
N LEU A 37 -5.31 14.80 24.98
CA LEU A 37 -4.28 13.90 24.43
C LEU A 37 -4.27 13.86 22.90
N ILE A 38 -5.28 14.43 22.23
CA ILE A 38 -5.43 14.36 20.76
C ILE A 38 -4.17 14.84 20.04
N TRP A 39 -3.55 15.92 20.48
CA TRP A 39 -2.35 16.48 19.84
C TRP A 39 -1.17 15.51 19.88
N PHE A 40 -0.96 14.83 21.02
CA PHE A 40 0.13 13.85 21.18
C PHE A 40 -0.10 12.63 20.31
N ASP A 41 -1.29 12.05 20.37
CA ASP A 41 -1.64 10.87 19.57
C ASP A 41 -1.63 11.18 18.07
N SER A 42 -2.04 12.40 17.67
CA SER A 42 -1.96 12.87 16.29
C SER A 42 -0.52 12.87 15.77
N ILE A 43 0.43 13.39 16.57
CA ILE A 43 1.85 13.39 16.20
C ILE A 43 2.39 11.97 16.11
N CYS A 44 2.08 11.12 17.08
CA CYS A 44 2.53 9.73 17.09
C CYS A 44 2.04 8.96 15.84
N ILE A 45 0.75 9.08 15.52
CA ILE A 45 0.18 8.43 14.34
C ILE A 45 0.79 9.01 13.06
N LEU A 46 0.94 10.34 12.97
CA LEU A 46 1.51 11.00 11.79
C LEU A 46 2.96 10.55 11.54
N VAL A 47 3.81 10.56 12.57
CA VAL A 47 5.20 10.14 12.45
C VAL A 47 5.29 8.67 12.04
N THR A 48 4.49 7.80 12.67
CA THR A 48 4.46 6.38 12.34
C THR A 48 3.95 6.15 10.91
N ALA A 49 2.91 6.88 10.48
CA ALA A 49 2.37 6.80 9.13
C ALA A 49 3.38 7.26 8.07
N LEU A 50 4.07 8.37 8.30
CA LEU A 50 5.11 8.88 7.39
C LEU A 50 6.29 7.90 7.29
N THR A 51 6.73 7.34 8.43
CA THR A 51 7.78 6.33 8.46
C THR A 51 7.36 5.08 7.69
N GLY A 52 6.15 4.57 7.93
CA GLY A 52 5.59 3.43 7.21
C GLY A 52 5.53 3.67 5.70
N LEU A 53 5.02 4.83 5.26
CA LEU A 53 5.01 5.21 3.84
C LEU A 53 6.40 5.28 3.22
N ALA A 54 7.35 5.94 3.90
CA ALA A 54 8.72 6.06 3.41
C ALA A 54 9.36 4.67 3.22
N MET A 55 9.22 3.78 4.20
CA MET A 55 9.71 2.40 4.12
C MET A 55 9.01 1.61 3.00
N GLY A 56 7.70 1.78 2.85
CA GLY A 56 6.93 1.17 1.77
C GLY A 56 7.40 1.63 0.39
N PHE A 57 7.54 2.93 0.19
CA PHE A 57 8.01 3.48 -1.09
C PHE A 57 9.47 3.11 -1.39
N TYR A 58 10.31 3.05 -0.37
CA TYR A 58 11.68 2.57 -0.54
C TYR A 58 11.70 1.08 -0.97
N SER A 59 10.88 0.24 -0.36
CA SER A 59 10.73 -1.16 -0.78
C SER A 59 10.23 -1.27 -2.23
N LEU A 60 9.29 -0.41 -2.63
CA LEU A 60 8.76 -0.35 -3.99
C LEU A 60 9.83 0.04 -5.01
N LEU A 61 10.74 0.97 -4.67
CA LEU A 61 11.91 1.32 -5.50
C LEU A 61 12.86 0.12 -5.67
N ILE A 62 13.11 -0.65 -4.62
CA ILE A 62 13.95 -1.85 -4.71
C ILE A 62 13.33 -2.84 -5.70
N PHE A 63 12.04 -3.12 -5.58
CA PHE A 63 11.31 -3.99 -6.51
C PHE A 63 11.31 -3.43 -7.93
N GLN A 64 11.12 -2.12 -8.10
CA GLN A 64 11.19 -1.48 -9.41
C GLN A 64 12.53 -1.73 -10.09
N ASN A 65 13.63 -1.62 -9.37
CA ASN A 65 14.97 -1.86 -9.91
C ASN A 65 15.16 -3.33 -10.31
N ILE A 66 14.67 -4.27 -9.50
CA ILE A 66 14.74 -5.70 -9.80
C ILE A 66 13.88 -6.05 -11.01
N TRP A 67 12.64 -5.57 -11.06
CA TRP A 67 11.72 -5.83 -12.16
C TRP A 67 12.18 -5.21 -13.48
N ASN A 68 12.80 -4.02 -13.44
CA ASN A 68 13.38 -3.40 -14.65
C ASN A 68 14.41 -4.29 -15.34
N GLN A 69 15.17 -5.07 -14.57
CA GLN A 69 16.17 -5.99 -15.12
C GLN A 69 15.53 -7.26 -15.71
N ILE A 70 14.35 -7.67 -15.24
CA ILE A 70 13.69 -8.93 -15.61
C ILE A 70 12.62 -8.71 -16.68
N LEU A 71 11.82 -7.66 -16.56
CA LEU A 71 10.60 -7.41 -17.33
C LEU A 71 10.74 -6.21 -18.30
N GLY A 72 11.77 -5.38 -18.10
CA GLY A 72 11.93 -4.11 -18.81
C GLY A 72 11.04 -2.99 -18.27
N LYS A 73 11.37 -1.74 -18.65
CA LYS A 73 10.80 -0.53 -18.05
C LYS A 73 9.27 -0.43 -18.15
N ALA A 74 8.71 -0.68 -19.31
CA ALA A 74 7.27 -0.49 -19.55
C ALA A 74 6.41 -1.43 -18.67
N ILE A 75 6.76 -2.72 -18.63
CA ILE A 75 6.05 -3.73 -17.85
C ILE A 75 6.23 -3.46 -16.35
N THR A 76 7.42 -3.02 -15.93
CA THR A 76 7.69 -2.66 -14.54
C THR A 76 6.81 -1.51 -14.08
N TRP A 77 6.66 -0.44 -14.87
CA TRP A 77 5.76 0.66 -14.53
C TRP A 77 4.30 0.21 -14.43
N LEU A 78 3.85 -0.66 -15.34
CA LEU A 78 2.50 -1.22 -15.27
C LEU A 78 2.30 -2.04 -14.00
N ALA A 79 3.24 -2.91 -13.65
CA ALA A 79 3.20 -3.72 -12.43
C ALA A 79 3.21 -2.85 -11.17
N LEU A 80 4.02 -1.78 -11.15
CA LEU A 80 4.10 -0.83 -10.06
C LEU A 80 2.76 -0.08 -9.86
N LEU A 81 2.20 0.47 -10.92
CA LEU A 81 0.90 1.16 -10.85
C LEU A 81 -0.21 0.19 -10.41
N SER A 82 -0.21 -1.03 -10.93
CA SER A 82 -1.15 -2.07 -10.49
C SER A 82 -1.00 -2.39 -9.00
N SER A 83 0.23 -2.47 -8.48
CA SER A 83 0.49 -2.70 -7.06
C SER A 83 -0.05 -1.58 -6.17
N LEU A 84 0.08 -0.31 -6.60
CA LEU A 84 -0.46 0.84 -5.88
C LEU A 84 -2.00 0.86 -5.90
N VAL A 85 -2.62 0.48 -7.02
CA VAL A 85 -4.09 0.33 -7.12
C VAL A 85 -4.58 -0.81 -6.23
N MET A 86 -3.90 -1.97 -6.27
CA MET A 86 -4.22 -3.10 -5.39
C MET A 86 -4.06 -2.72 -3.91
N SER A 87 -3.09 -1.86 -3.57
CA SER A 87 -2.93 -1.35 -2.21
C SER A 87 -4.10 -0.46 -1.80
N GLY A 88 -4.60 0.40 -2.68
CA GLY A 88 -5.82 1.18 -2.43
C GLY A 88 -7.03 0.29 -2.12
N PHE A 89 -7.19 -0.82 -2.85
CA PHE A 89 -8.22 -1.82 -2.57
C PHE A 89 -7.95 -2.56 -1.25
N GLY A 90 -6.70 -2.93 -0.97
CA GLY A 90 -6.29 -3.54 0.29
C GLY A 90 -6.58 -2.66 1.50
N LEU A 91 -6.42 -1.33 1.38
CA LEU A 91 -6.83 -0.37 2.42
C LEU A 91 -8.34 -0.41 2.69
N TYR A 92 -9.16 -0.51 1.64
CA TYR A 92 -10.61 -0.69 1.81
C TYR A 92 -10.94 -2.01 2.52
N LEU A 93 -10.35 -3.12 2.09
CA LEU A 93 -10.56 -4.42 2.73
C LEU A 93 -10.15 -4.41 4.20
N GLY A 94 -9.01 -3.81 4.53
CA GLY A 94 -8.53 -3.71 5.90
C GLY A 94 -9.40 -2.78 6.76
N ARG A 95 -9.79 -1.62 6.25
CA ARG A 95 -10.45 -0.58 7.05
C ARG A 95 -11.95 -0.76 7.16
N VAL A 96 -12.60 -1.10 6.05
CA VAL A 96 -14.08 -1.19 5.98
C VAL A 96 -14.56 -2.60 6.22
N VAL A 97 -13.96 -3.57 5.54
CA VAL A 97 -14.33 -4.99 5.67
C VAL A 97 -13.68 -5.64 6.89
N ARG A 98 -12.59 -5.04 7.40
CA ARG A 98 -11.78 -5.51 8.55
C ARG A 98 -11.10 -6.85 8.31
N LEU A 99 -10.64 -7.09 7.08
CA LEU A 99 -9.79 -8.23 6.74
C LEU A 99 -8.33 -7.88 7.00
N ASN A 100 -7.57 -8.85 7.49
CA ASN A 100 -6.12 -8.73 7.64
C ASN A 100 -5.38 -9.43 6.51
N SER A 101 -4.13 -9.03 6.24
CA SER A 101 -3.28 -9.73 5.27
C SER A 101 -3.09 -11.21 5.59
N TRP A 102 -3.15 -11.58 6.86
CA TRP A 102 -3.06 -12.97 7.32
C TRP A 102 -4.28 -13.81 6.99
N ASP A 103 -5.45 -13.21 6.75
CA ASP A 103 -6.68 -13.94 6.43
C ASP A 103 -6.59 -14.66 5.09
N ILE A 104 -5.68 -14.23 4.21
CA ILE A 104 -5.34 -14.97 2.98
C ILE A 104 -4.85 -16.39 3.30
N PHE A 105 -4.18 -16.58 4.43
CA PHE A 105 -3.62 -17.88 4.84
C PHE A 105 -4.52 -18.59 5.84
N SER A 106 -5.11 -17.87 6.81
CA SER A 106 -5.92 -18.45 7.89
C SER A 106 -7.35 -18.81 7.43
N ASN A 107 -7.97 -18.00 6.59
CA ASN A 107 -9.32 -18.22 6.08
C ASN A 107 -9.48 -17.76 4.62
N PRO A 108 -8.81 -18.45 3.64
CA PRO A 108 -8.76 -18.01 2.26
C PRO A 108 -10.14 -17.94 1.60
N LYS A 109 -11.07 -18.83 1.98
CA LYS A 109 -12.43 -18.82 1.41
C LYS A 109 -13.19 -17.55 1.79
N ALA A 110 -13.20 -17.20 3.07
CA ALA A 110 -13.86 -15.96 3.52
C ALA A 110 -13.22 -14.72 2.91
N PHE A 111 -11.87 -14.69 2.85
CA PHE A 111 -11.13 -13.60 2.22
C PHE A 111 -11.55 -13.40 0.76
N LEU A 112 -11.58 -14.48 -0.05
CA LEU A 112 -11.97 -14.41 -1.46
C LEU A 112 -13.44 -13.96 -1.63
N VAL A 113 -14.35 -14.49 -0.83
CA VAL A 113 -15.77 -14.16 -0.89
C VAL A 113 -15.98 -12.68 -0.57
N HIS A 114 -15.42 -12.17 0.52
CA HIS A 114 -15.55 -10.76 0.90
C HIS A 114 -14.88 -9.83 -0.12
N SER A 115 -13.73 -10.20 -0.65
CA SER A 115 -13.04 -9.43 -1.70
C SER A 115 -13.89 -9.37 -2.97
N TRP A 116 -14.49 -10.48 -3.39
CA TRP A 116 -15.35 -10.54 -4.58
C TRP A 116 -16.59 -9.65 -4.44
N PHE A 117 -17.30 -9.72 -3.32
CA PHE A 117 -18.45 -8.85 -3.07
C PHE A 117 -18.05 -7.37 -3.00
N SER A 118 -16.86 -7.08 -2.49
CA SER A 118 -16.35 -5.71 -2.41
C SER A 118 -16.09 -5.10 -3.79
N LEU A 119 -15.70 -5.88 -4.80
CA LEU A 119 -15.46 -5.39 -6.16
C LEU A 119 -16.71 -4.77 -6.81
N ASN A 120 -17.89 -5.22 -6.42
CA ASN A 120 -19.17 -4.69 -6.92
C ASN A 120 -19.76 -3.59 -6.03
N ASN A 121 -19.06 -3.20 -4.95
CA ASN A 121 -19.53 -2.16 -4.05
C ASN A 121 -19.04 -0.77 -4.51
N PRO A 122 -19.96 0.19 -4.80
CA PRO A 122 -19.55 1.53 -5.21
C PRO A 122 -18.64 2.24 -4.21
N ALA A 123 -18.84 2.04 -2.92
CA ALA A 123 -17.98 2.60 -1.87
C ALA A 123 -16.56 2.03 -1.95
N ALA A 124 -16.40 0.73 -2.24
CA ALA A 124 -15.09 0.12 -2.43
C ALA A 124 -14.34 0.72 -3.62
N ILE A 125 -15.05 0.94 -4.73
CA ILE A 125 -14.48 1.56 -5.94
C ILE A 125 -14.01 2.98 -5.63
N GLN A 126 -14.87 3.80 -5.01
CA GLN A 126 -14.52 5.18 -4.63
C GLN A 126 -13.31 5.23 -3.69
N TYR A 127 -13.32 4.40 -2.65
CA TYR A 127 -12.22 4.32 -1.69
C TYR A 127 -10.90 3.91 -2.38
N THR A 128 -10.97 2.87 -3.21
CA THR A 128 -9.82 2.39 -3.99
C THR A 128 -9.27 3.48 -4.89
N LEU A 129 -10.12 4.20 -5.64
CA LEU A 129 -9.69 5.26 -6.54
C LEU A 129 -8.99 6.40 -5.80
N ILE A 130 -9.60 6.89 -4.71
CA ILE A 130 -9.04 7.99 -3.92
C ILE A 130 -7.65 7.61 -3.38
N PHE A 131 -7.55 6.45 -2.70
CA PHE A 131 -6.26 6.02 -2.13
C PHE A 131 -5.23 5.69 -3.19
N SER A 132 -5.63 5.11 -4.32
CA SER A 132 -4.72 4.86 -5.44
C SER A 132 -4.12 6.15 -6.00
N ILE A 133 -4.94 7.18 -6.22
CA ILE A 133 -4.47 8.48 -6.70
C ILE A 133 -3.49 9.09 -5.71
N VAL A 134 -3.81 9.07 -4.41
CA VAL A 134 -2.92 9.57 -3.35
C VAL A 134 -1.60 8.81 -3.33
N LEU A 135 -1.64 7.48 -3.33
CA LEU A 135 -0.43 6.65 -3.29
C LEU A 135 0.44 6.83 -4.53
N ILE A 136 -0.17 6.91 -5.72
CA ILE A 136 0.55 7.15 -6.98
C ILE A 136 1.22 8.53 -6.95
N SER A 137 0.49 9.58 -6.54
CA SER A 137 1.02 10.94 -6.47
C SER A 137 2.19 11.05 -5.50
N LEU A 138 2.06 10.46 -4.30
CA LEU A 138 3.12 10.44 -3.29
C LEU A 138 4.33 9.63 -3.77
N TYR A 139 4.10 8.46 -4.40
CA TYR A 139 5.19 7.65 -4.93
C TYR A 139 5.93 8.36 -6.07
N LEU A 140 5.24 9.00 -6.99
CA LEU A 140 5.87 9.77 -8.06
C LEU A 140 6.73 10.90 -7.50
N SER A 141 6.22 11.65 -6.52
CA SER A 141 7.00 12.71 -5.84
C SER A 141 8.25 12.13 -5.20
N PHE A 142 8.13 11.01 -4.50
CA PHE A 142 9.26 10.31 -3.86
C PHE A 142 10.28 9.79 -4.89
N TYR A 143 9.81 9.21 -5.99
CA TYR A 143 10.65 8.70 -7.08
C TYR A 143 11.46 9.80 -7.76
N TYR A 144 10.83 10.95 -8.09
CA TYR A 144 11.54 12.06 -8.74
C TYR A 144 12.52 12.72 -7.79
N PHE A 145 12.17 12.90 -6.52
CA PHE A 145 13.09 13.44 -5.51
C PHE A 145 14.37 12.58 -5.40
N GLN A 146 14.24 11.27 -5.33
CA GLN A 146 15.39 10.37 -5.28
C GLN A 146 16.20 10.30 -6.59
N LYS A 147 15.58 10.59 -7.72
CA LYS A 147 16.27 10.59 -9.00
C LYS A 147 17.18 11.81 -9.14
N ASP A 148 16.71 12.99 -8.71
CA ASP A 148 17.51 14.23 -8.76
C ASP A 148 18.73 14.14 -7.85
N ASP A 149 18.60 13.54 -6.67
CA ASP A 149 19.71 13.37 -5.72
C ASP A 149 20.83 12.44 -6.26
N ARG A 150 20.51 11.54 -7.18
CA ARG A 150 21.51 10.65 -7.84
C ARG A 150 22.17 11.26 -9.07
N SER A 151 21.66 12.38 -9.55
CA SER A 151 22.19 13.08 -10.73
C SER A 151 23.08 14.28 -10.37
N ALA A 152 23.09 14.68 -9.10
CA ALA A 152 23.96 15.70 -8.52
C ALA A 152 25.25 15.08 -7.98
#